data_bec94450daba6357baceeb1ab51516e7
#
_entry.id   bec94450daba6357baceeb1ab51516e7
#
_cell.length_a   1.000
_cell.length_b   1.000
_cell.length_c   1.000
_cell.angle_alpha   90.00
_cell.angle_beta   90.00
_cell.angle_gamma   90.00
#
_symmetry.space_group_name_H-M   'P 1'
#
loop_
_entity.id
_entity.type
_entity.pdbx_description
1 polymer ?
#
loop_
_entity_poly.entity_id
_entity_poly.type
_entity_poly.pdbx_seq_one_letter_code
_entity_poly.pdbx_strand_id
1 'polypeptide(L)'
;MKAAGEDSLDKFYEAFWGHIKFTLSNAARSMWTGITGARGLPSPACEDTKRYYQQMTRFSTAFALLADVSMFVIGGSLKRKEKLSARLGDVLSLLYLSSCALKFYDQRGRLKDELPLLRWALYDCAFKIQVAMNGIIDNFPNRPIAFVLRRLVFPRGLTLIQPTDQMGHEVADLLIQPSAARSRLIAGIYLPDDENDVIGKLEAAMHAVIAAEPIEAKVRAAKKAGRLTTHGAEAQWDEAMKLSVITETELAQWKRARALQHDIIMVDDFDLHFGKQVAAPAWQQAEAAE
;
A
#
# COMPACT_ATOMS: atom_id res chain seq x y z
N MET A 1 -22.65 -11.15 -29.43
CA MET A 1 -22.68 -12.61 -29.51
C MET A 1 -24.08 -13.18 -29.71
N LYS A 2 -25.13 -12.75 -29.00
CA LYS A 2 -26.52 -13.23 -29.28
C LYS A 2 -26.94 -12.99 -30.74
N ALA A 3 -26.71 -11.80 -31.29
CA ALA A 3 -27.10 -11.46 -32.67
C ALA A 3 -26.36 -12.24 -33.76
N ALA A 4 -25.22 -12.86 -33.49
CA ALA A 4 -24.49 -13.70 -34.45
C ALA A 4 -25.02 -15.16 -34.47
N GLY A 5 -25.85 -15.55 -33.50
CA GLY A 5 -26.53 -16.85 -33.45
C GLY A 5 -27.98 -16.81 -33.88
N GLU A 6 -28.54 -15.63 -34.16
CA GLU A 6 -29.85 -15.44 -34.73
C GLU A 6 -29.67 -15.18 -36.23
N ASP A 7 -30.36 -15.87 -37.10
CA ASP A 7 -30.33 -15.73 -38.56
C ASP A 7 -30.96 -14.40 -39.05
N SER A 8 -30.52 -13.27 -38.44
CA SER A 8 -31.01 -11.93 -38.75
C SER A 8 -29.81 -10.99 -39.02
N LEU A 9 -29.53 -10.78 -40.27
CA LEU A 9 -28.50 -9.86 -40.76
C LEU A 9 -28.69 -8.44 -40.20
N ASP A 10 -29.92 -7.95 -40.11
CA ASP A 10 -30.22 -6.59 -39.62
C ASP A 10 -29.79 -6.41 -38.16
N LYS A 11 -30.12 -7.38 -37.27
CA LYS A 11 -29.68 -7.36 -35.87
C LYS A 11 -28.15 -7.47 -35.72
N PHE A 12 -27.51 -8.23 -36.61
CA PHE A 12 -26.05 -8.32 -36.65
C PHE A 12 -25.43 -6.98 -37.01
N TYR A 13 -25.92 -6.31 -38.08
CA TYR A 13 -25.42 -4.99 -38.51
C TYR A 13 -25.65 -3.93 -37.44
N GLU A 14 -26.80 -3.91 -36.79
CA GLU A 14 -27.07 -2.97 -35.69
C GLU A 14 -26.11 -3.17 -34.54
N ALA A 15 -25.89 -4.40 -34.10
CA ALA A 15 -24.96 -4.74 -33.02
C ALA A 15 -23.50 -4.43 -33.39
N PHE A 16 -23.10 -4.71 -34.65
CA PHE A 16 -21.75 -4.43 -35.15
C PHE A 16 -21.46 -2.93 -35.21
N TRP A 17 -22.34 -2.15 -35.80
CA TRP A 17 -22.17 -0.70 -35.87
C TRP A 17 -22.31 -0.02 -34.51
N GLY A 18 -23.14 -0.58 -33.62
CA GLY A 18 -23.23 -0.16 -32.23
C GLY A 18 -21.91 -0.36 -31.50
N HIS A 19 -21.24 -1.49 -31.69
CA HIS A 19 -19.93 -1.76 -31.11
C HIS A 19 -18.83 -0.83 -31.65
N ILE A 20 -18.77 -0.60 -32.97
CA ILE A 20 -17.83 0.35 -33.57
C ILE A 20 -18.03 1.74 -33.00
N LYS A 21 -19.28 2.23 -32.97
CA LYS A 21 -19.60 3.56 -32.40
C LYS A 21 -19.18 3.67 -30.93
N PHE A 22 -19.39 2.61 -30.14
CA PHE A 22 -18.97 2.54 -28.75
C PHE A 22 -17.45 2.63 -28.61
N THR A 23 -16.68 1.86 -29.38
CA THR A 23 -15.21 1.87 -29.36
C THR A 23 -14.64 3.22 -29.79
N LEU A 24 -15.20 3.84 -30.84
CA LEU A 24 -14.81 5.19 -31.29
C LEU A 24 -15.12 6.24 -30.21
N SER A 25 -16.28 6.13 -29.55
CA SER A 25 -16.62 7.00 -28.42
C SER A 25 -15.64 6.86 -27.26
N ASN A 26 -15.26 5.62 -26.92
CA ASN A 26 -14.25 5.36 -25.89
C ASN A 26 -12.88 5.92 -26.27
N ALA A 27 -12.48 5.83 -27.54
CA ALA A 27 -11.24 6.42 -28.05
C ALA A 27 -11.25 7.95 -27.91
N ALA A 28 -12.31 8.61 -28.37
CA ALA A 28 -12.46 10.06 -28.25
C ALA A 28 -12.48 10.54 -26.79
N ARG A 29 -13.21 9.83 -25.93
CA ARG A 29 -13.27 10.13 -24.48
C ARG A 29 -11.94 9.88 -23.79
N SER A 30 -11.22 8.81 -24.12
CA SER A 30 -9.90 8.51 -23.59
C SER A 30 -8.90 9.63 -23.93
N MET A 31 -8.87 10.05 -25.20
CA MET A 31 -8.02 11.14 -25.64
C MET A 31 -8.38 12.46 -24.96
N TRP A 32 -9.66 12.83 -24.94
CA TRP A 32 -10.14 14.06 -24.33
C TRP A 32 -9.81 14.13 -22.83
N THR A 33 -10.14 13.07 -22.10
CA THR A 33 -9.83 13.01 -20.67
C THR A 33 -8.33 12.92 -20.39
N GLY A 34 -7.57 12.34 -21.31
CA GLY A 34 -6.11 12.33 -21.27
C GLY A 34 -5.50 13.73 -21.43
N ILE A 35 -5.99 14.52 -22.42
CA ILE A 35 -5.54 15.90 -22.69
C ILE A 35 -5.95 16.84 -21.55
N THR A 36 -7.20 16.80 -21.12
CA THR A 36 -7.73 17.70 -20.08
C THR A 36 -7.34 17.26 -18.67
N GLY A 37 -6.78 16.04 -18.54
CA GLY A 37 -6.56 15.37 -17.27
C GLY A 37 -7.87 15.12 -16.52
N ALA A 38 -8.99 15.03 -17.25
CA ALA A 38 -10.35 14.83 -16.75
C ALA A 38 -10.88 15.96 -15.83
N ARG A 39 -10.23 17.13 -15.75
CA ARG A 39 -10.58 18.20 -14.80
C ARG A 39 -11.98 18.78 -14.99
N GLY A 40 -12.54 18.68 -16.19
CA GLY A 40 -13.90 19.15 -16.50
C GLY A 40 -15.02 18.14 -16.26
N LEU A 41 -14.69 16.92 -15.81
CA LEU A 41 -15.70 15.90 -15.57
C LEU A 41 -16.48 16.18 -14.27
N PRO A 42 -17.79 15.93 -14.27
CA PRO A 42 -18.59 16.00 -13.05
C PRO A 42 -18.09 14.96 -12.03
N SER A 43 -18.17 15.29 -10.77
CA SER A 43 -17.84 14.39 -9.66
C SER A 43 -18.90 14.50 -8.57
N PRO A 44 -19.34 13.41 -7.99
CA PRO A 44 -20.31 13.41 -6.89
C PRO A 44 -19.69 13.86 -5.56
N ALA A 45 -18.38 14.11 -5.54
CA ALA A 45 -17.61 14.26 -4.32
C ALA A 45 -17.29 15.74 -3.99
N CYS A 46 -16.93 15.98 -2.74
CA CYS A 46 -16.39 17.25 -2.26
C CYS A 46 -14.99 17.54 -2.86
N GLU A 47 -14.49 18.74 -2.65
CA GLU A 47 -13.19 19.20 -3.21
C GLU A 47 -12.03 18.26 -2.86
N ASP A 48 -11.99 17.69 -1.66
CA ASP A 48 -10.91 16.80 -1.21
C ASP A 48 -10.78 15.51 -2.02
N THR A 49 -11.90 14.98 -2.54
CA THR A 49 -11.94 13.70 -3.28
C THR A 49 -12.27 13.84 -4.76
N LYS A 50 -12.75 15.00 -5.19
CA LYS A 50 -13.16 15.31 -6.57
C LYS A 50 -12.12 14.88 -7.61
N ARG A 51 -10.86 15.22 -7.36
CA ARG A 51 -9.77 14.94 -8.30
C ARG A 51 -9.54 13.44 -8.51
N TYR A 52 -9.71 12.65 -7.47
CA TYR A 52 -9.55 11.20 -7.55
C TYR A 52 -10.67 10.55 -8.35
N TYR A 53 -11.93 10.96 -8.15
CA TYR A 53 -13.05 10.49 -8.99
C TYR A 53 -12.83 10.81 -10.46
N GLN A 54 -12.36 12.02 -10.78
CA GLN A 54 -12.04 12.42 -12.14
C GLN A 54 -10.93 11.55 -12.76
N GLN A 55 -9.88 11.25 -11.99
CA GLN A 55 -8.81 10.36 -12.45
C GLN A 55 -9.30 8.92 -12.66
N MET A 56 -10.11 8.40 -11.76
CA MET A 56 -10.68 7.06 -11.91
C MET A 56 -11.58 6.97 -13.16
N THR A 57 -12.39 8.01 -13.44
CA THR A 57 -13.19 8.09 -14.66
C THR A 57 -12.30 8.09 -15.92
N ARG A 58 -11.19 8.84 -15.90
CA ARG A 58 -10.20 8.82 -17.00
C ARG A 58 -9.66 7.42 -17.23
N PHE A 59 -9.19 6.76 -16.17
CA PHE A 59 -8.61 5.44 -16.28
C PHE A 59 -9.63 4.37 -16.67
N SER A 60 -10.86 4.45 -16.16
CA SER A 60 -11.95 3.57 -16.58
C SER A 60 -12.24 3.67 -18.09
N THR A 61 -12.24 4.89 -18.62
CA THR A 61 -12.43 5.12 -20.06
C THR A 61 -11.26 4.58 -20.88
N ALA A 62 -10.03 4.81 -20.44
CA ALA A 62 -8.83 4.28 -21.09
C ALA A 62 -8.77 2.74 -21.01
N PHE A 63 -9.18 2.17 -19.88
CA PHE A 63 -9.26 0.72 -19.70
C PHE A 63 -10.28 0.09 -20.68
N ALA A 64 -11.47 0.69 -20.81
CA ALA A 64 -12.48 0.20 -21.76
C ALA A 64 -11.91 0.17 -23.19
N LEU A 65 -11.21 1.22 -23.62
CA LEU A 65 -10.56 1.25 -24.94
C LEU A 65 -9.49 0.16 -25.09
N LEU A 66 -8.60 0.01 -24.08
CA LEU A 66 -7.54 -0.99 -24.11
C LEU A 66 -8.09 -2.41 -24.14
N ALA A 67 -9.14 -2.69 -23.35
CA ALA A 67 -9.80 -3.99 -23.30
C ALA A 67 -10.47 -4.31 -24.64
N ASP A 68 -11.26 -3.37 -25.21
CA ASP A 68 -11.94 -3.55 -26.49
C ASP A 68 -10.96 -3.83 -27.64
N VAL A 69 -9.91 -3.00 -27.75
CA VAL A 69 -8.89 -3.18 -28.80
C VAL A 69 -8.09 -4.46 -28.59
N SER A 70 -7.80 -4.83 -27.33
CA SER A 70 -7.13 -6.10 -27.04
C SER A 70 -7.97 -7.30 -27.44
N MET A 71 -9.26 -7.29 -27.13
CA MET A 71 -10.19 -8.36 -27.54
C MET A 71 -10.35 -8.42 -29.04
N PHE A 72 -10.47 -7.28 -29.71
CA PHE A 72 -10.65 -7.21 -31.16
C PHE A 72 -9.41 -7.70 -31.92
N VAL A 73 -8.21 -7.24 -31.54
CA VAL A 73 -6.95 -7.50 -32.28
C VAL A 73 -6.37 -8.88 -31.94
N ILE A 74 -6.43 -9.27 -30.69
CA ILE A 74 -5.80 -10.50 -30.18
C ILE A 74 -6.81 -11.67 -30.16
N GLY A 75 -8.07 -11.36 -29.95
CA GLY A 75 -9.16 -12.34 -29.92
C GLY A 75 -8.93 -13.46 -28.91
N GLY A 76 -9.26 -14.69 -29.29
CA GLY A 76 -9.16 -15.87 -28.44
C GLY A 76 -7.73 -16.18 -27.95
N SER A 77 -6.69 -15.65 -28.61
CA SER A 77 -5.30 -15.84 -28.18
C SER A 77 -4.93 -14.96 -26.96
N LEU A 78 -5.80 -14.00 -26.55
CA LEU A 78 -5.60 -13.21 -25.33
C LEU A 78 -5.49 -14.12 -24.09
N LYS A 79 -6.22 -15.25 -24.06
CA LYS A 79 -6.14 -16.25 -22.98
C LYS A 79 -4.73 -16.85 -22.83
N ARG A 80 -3.98 -16.95 -23.90
CA ARG A 80 -2.60 -17.49 -23.91
C ARG A 80 -1.54 -16.42 -23.67
N LYS A 81 -1.92 -15.14 -23.78
CA LYS A 81 -1.04 -14.00 -23.50
C LYS A 81 -1.22 -13.55 -22.05
N GLU A 82 -0.88 -14.44 -21.12
CA GLU A 82 -1.14 -14.29 -19.70
C GLU A 82 -0.64 -12.98 -19.11
N LYS A 83 0.57 -12.53 -19.46
CA LYS A 83 1.13 -11.26 -18.98
C LYS A 83 0.31 -10.04 -19.41
N LEU A 84 -0.27 -10.09 -20.60
CA LEU A 84 -1.11 -8.98 -21.08
C LEU A 84 -2.48 -9.03 -20.42
N SER A 85 -3.05 -10.23 -20.31
CA SER A 85 -4.31 -10.47 -19.61
C SER A 85 -4.20 -10.09 -18.12
N ALA A 86 -3.10 -10.46 -17.45
CA ALA A 86 -2.84 -10.09 -16.07
C ALA A 86 -2.82 -8.57 -15.88
N ARG A 87 -2.12 -7.82 -16.73
CA ARG A 87 -2.11 -6.34 -16.65
C ARG A 87 -3.50 -5.73 -16.84
N LEU A 88 -4.34 -6.31 -17.72
CA LEU A 88 -5.74 -5.88 -17.83
C LEU A 88 -6.51 -6.16 -16.54
N GLY A 89 -6.28 -7.32 -15.93
CA GLY A 89 -6.85 -7.67 -14.62
C GLY A 89 -6.39 -6.74 -13.51
N ASP A 90 -5.10 -6.39 -13.48
CA ASP A 90 -4.54 -5.44 -12.50
C ASP A 90 -5.19 -4.07 -12.61
N VAL A 91 -5.36 -3.55 -13.83
CA VAL A 91 -6.05 -2.25 -14.04
C VAL A 91 -7.47 -2.31 -13.51
N LEU A 92 -8.22 -3.36 -13.83
CA LEU A 92 -9.60 -3.53 -13.36
C LEU A 92 -9.68 -3.61 -11.84
N SER A 93 -8.82 -4.42 -11.22
CA SER A 93 -8.76 -4.61 -9.77
C SER A 93 -8.42 -3.32 -9.04
N LEU A 94 -7.40 -2.58 -9.52
CA LEU A 94 -7.00 -1.31 -8.92
C LEU A 94 -8.06 -0.21 -9.09
N LEU A 95 -8.77 -0.16 -10.23
CA LEU A 95 -9.92 0.72 -10.41
C LEU A 95 -11.04 0.40 -9.44
N TYR A 96 -11.33 -0.89 -9.25
CA TYR A 96 -12.35 -1.35 -8.31
C TYR A 96 -11.97 -0.99 -6.87
N LEU A 97 -10.76 -1.31 -6.43
CA LEU A 97 -10.24 -0.97 -5.10
C LEU A 97 -10.28 0.54 -4.83
N SER A 98 -9.85 1.35 -5.81
CA SER A 98 -9.92 2.82 -5.71
C SER A 98 -11.35 3.32 -5.54
N SER A 99 -12.29 2.73 -6.28
CA SER A 99 -13.72 3.08 -6.19
C SER A 99 -14.30 2.69 -4.83
N CYS A 100 -13.92 1.51 -4.31
CA CYS A 100 -14.32 1.05 -2.98
C CYS A 100 -13.77 1.95 -1.88
N ALA A 101 -12.47 2.33 -1.95
CA ALA A 101 -11.85 3.22 -0.98
C ALA A 101 -12.52 4.60 -0.94
N LEU A 102 -12.78 5.19 -2.11
CA LEU A 102 -13.52 6.45 -2.23
C LEU A 102 -14.93 6.35 -1.65
N LYS A 103 -15.66 5.29 -1.99
CA LYS A 103 -17.03 5.08 -1.50
C LYS A 103 -17.05 4.83 -0.01
N PHE A 104 -16.10 4.07 0.52
CA PHE A 104 -15.96 3.81 1.95
C PHE A 104 -15.72 5.10 2.73
N TYR A 105 -14.80 5.95 2.26
CA TYR A 105 -14.53 7.26 2.84
C TYR A 105 -15.78 8.16 2.83
N ASP A 106 -16.49 8.21 1.71
CA ASP A 106 -17.73 9.00 1.59
C ASP A 106 -18.83 8.51 2.56
N GLN A 107 -19.02 7.20 2.67
CA GLN A 107 -20.04 6.61 3.55
C GLN A 107 -19.74 6.80 5.04
N ARG A 108 -18.47 6.93 5.40
CA ARG A 108 -18.04 7.17 6.79
C ARG A 108 -18.07 8.65 7.20
N GLY A 109 -18.60 9.51 6.35
CA GLY A 109 -18.73 10.94 6.66
C GLY A 109 -17.50 11.77 6.36
N ARG A 110 -16.55 11.26 5.55
CA ARG A 110 -15.38 12.00 5.06
C ARG A 110 -14.51 12.52 6.19
N LEU A 111 -14.08 11.62 7.07
CA LEU A 111 -13.29 11.96 8.24
C LEU A 111 -11.92 12.49 7.82
N LYS A 112 -11.59 13.72 8.22
CA LYS A 112 -10.35 14.40 7.79
C LYS A 112 -9.08 13.71 8.24
N ASP A 113 -9.12 13.05 9.39
CA ASP A 113 -8.00 12.28 9.93
C ASP A 113 -7.72 10.98 9.14
N GLU A 114 -8.68 10.48 8.34
CA GLU A 114 -8.48 9.35 7.43
C GLU A 114 -8.02 9.77 6.00
N LEU A 115 -8.08 11.07 5.70
CA LEU A 115 -7.74 11.59 4.37
C LEU A 115 -6.31 11.28 3.91
N PRO A 116 -5.26 11.32 4.75
CA PRO A 116 -3.90 10.92 4.35
C PRO A 116 -3.82 9.46 3.91
N LEU A 117 -4.51 8.54 4.59
CA LEU A 117 -4.60 7.12 4.22
C LEU A 117 -5.23 6.95 2.83
N LEU A 118 -6.37 7.61 2.61
CA LEU A 118 -7.07 7.59 1.33
C LEU A 118 -6.19 8.15 0.20
N ARG A 119 -5.55 9.29 0.44
CA ARG A 119 -4.68 9.95 -0.55
C ARG A 119 -3.54 9.05 -0.97
N TRP A 120 -2.82 8.49 -0.01
CA TRP A 120 -1.70 7.59 -0.30
C TRP A 120 -2.17 6.38 -1.12
N ALA A 121 -3.23 5.71 -0.71
CA ALA A 121 -3.77 4.54 -1.41
C ALA A 121 -4.20 4.85 -2.85
N LEU A 122 -4.85 5.99 -3.07
CA LEU A 122 -5.29 6.41 -4.41
C LEU A 122 -4.14 6.84 -5.31
N TYR A 123 -3.09 7.48 -4.76
CA TYR A 123 -1.86 7.78 -5.51
C TYR A 123 -1.15 6.51 -5.96
N ASP A 124 -0.99 5.56 -5.05
CA ASP A 124 -0.35 4.26 -5.35
C ASP A 124 -1.15 3.47 -6.40
N CYS A 125 -2.46 3.36 -6.22
CA CYS A 125 -3.34 2.72 -7.20
C CYS A 125 -3.26 3.41 -8.57
N ALA A 126 -3.34 4.73 -8.63
CA ALA A 126 -3.29 5.49 -9.88
C ALA A 126 -1.95 5.31 -10.62
N PHE A 127 -0.84 5.33 -9.89
CA PHE A 127 0.48 5.05 -10.45
C PHE A 127 0.58 3.62 -10.99
N LYS A 128 0.15 2.62 -10.23
CA LYS A 128 0.14 1.21 -10.66
C LYS A 128 -0.75 0.99 -11.88
N ILE A 129 -1.92 1.63 -11.94
CA ILE A 129 -2.79 1.62 -13.13
C ILE A 129 -2.04 2.17 -14.35
N GLN A 130 -1.37 3.31 -14.21
CA GLN A 130 -0.56 3.90 -15.30
C GLN A 130 0.52 2.93 -15.78
N VAL A 131 1.25 2.29 -14.86
CA VAL A 131 2.31 1.33 -15.19
C VAL A 131 1.74 0.11 -15.90
N ALA A 132 0.64 -0.45 -15.42
CA ALA A 132 -0.02 -1.58 -16.04
C ALA A 132 -0.54 -1.26 -17.46
N MET A 133 -1.21 -0.13 -17.65
CA MET A 133 -1.67 0.33 -18.97
C MET A 133 -0.51 0.58 -19.92
N ASN A 134 0.57 1.22 -19.45
CA ASN A 134 1.77 1.40 -20.25
C ASN A 134 2.37 0.06 -20.65
N GLY A 135 2.45 -0.90 -19.73
CA GLY A 135 2.94 -2.25 -19.99
C GLY A 135 2.07 -3.03 -21.01
N ILE A 136 0.75 -2.78 -21.07
CA ILE A 136 -0.13 -3.33 -22.11
C ILE A 136 0.28 -2.77 -23.48
N ILE A 137 0.44 -1.46 -23.58
CA ILE A 137 0.75 -0.76 -24.83
C ILE A 137 2.15 -1.14 -25.33
N ASP A 138 3.15 -1.18 -24.45
CA ASP A 138 4.54 -1.53 -24.77
C ASP A 138 4.68 -2.95 -25.33
N ASN A 139 3.85 -3.86 -24.83
CA ASN A 139 3.88 -5.27 -25.21
C ASN A 139 2.74 -5.65 -26.18
N PHE A 140 2.04 -4.67 -26.73
CA PHE A 140 0.97 -4.92 -27.68
C PHE A 140 1.55 -5.54 -28.97
N PRO A 141 0.98 -6.65 -29.50
CA PRO A 141 1.60 -7.39 -30.61
C PRO A 141 1.65 -6.61 -31.92
N ASN A 142 0.68 -5.70 -32.14
CA ASN A 142 0.62 -4.87 -33.34
C ASN A 142 1.19 -3.47 -33.04
N ARG A 143 2.37 -3.16 -33.54
CA ARG A 143 3.11 -1.92 -33.24
C ARG A 143 2.42 -0.63 -33.72
N PRO A 144 1.84 -0.54 -34.93
CA PRO A 144 1.02 0.59 -35.36
C PRO A 144 -0.15 0.86 -34.39
N ILE A 145 -0.88 -0.17 -33.99
CA ILE A 145 -1.99 -0.04 -33.04
C ILE A 145 -1.48 0.41 -31.66
N ALA A 146 -0.36 -0.14 -31.19
CA ALA A 146 0.27 0.29 -29.95
C ALA A 146 0.62 1.79 -29.97
N PHE A 147 1.13 2.30 -31.09
CA PHE A 147 1.42 3.73 -31.26
C PHE A 147 0.15 4.59 -31.14
N VAL A 148 -0.93 4.18 -31.81
CA VAL A 148 -2.23 4.88 -31.70
C VAL A 148 -2.77 4.83 -30.28
N LEU A 149 -2.78 3.65 -29.65
CA LEU A 149 -3.24 3.50 -28.26
C LEU A 149 -2.44 4.39 -27.31
N ARG A 150 -1.13 4.50 -27.49
CA ARG A 150 -0.30 5.39 -26.67
C ARG A 150 -0.75 6.84 -26.76
N ARG A 151 -1.08 7.33 -27.96
CA ARG A 151 -1.55 8.70 -28.17
C ARG A 151 -2.95 8.93 -27.60
N LEU A 152 -3.81 7.91 -27.64
CA LEU A 152 -5.17 8.00 -27.12
C LEU A 152 -5.23 7.91 -25.58
N VAL A 153 -4.41 7.05 -24.98
CA VAL A 153 -4.40 6.81 -23.53
C VAL A 153 -3.50 7.80 -22.79
N PHE A 154 -2.32 8.06 -23.35
CA PHE A 154 -1.30 8.93 -22.75
C PHE A 154 -0.90 10.07 -23.68
N PRO A 155 -1.82 10.96 -24.10
CA PRO A 155 -1.50 12.05 -25.02
C PRO A 155 -0.47 13.05 -24.46
N ARG A 156 -0.40 13.16 -23.12
CA ARG A 156 0.56 13.99 -22.38
C ARG A 156 1.74 13.21 -21.79
N GLY A 157 1.90 11.95 -22.20
CA GLY A 157 2.86 11.02 -21.60
C GLY A 157 2.45 10.49 -20.22
N LEU A 158 3.39 9.86 -19.53
CA LEU A 158 3.21 9.32 -18.19
C LEU A 158 3.39 10.47 -17.19
N THR A 159 2.33 10.87 -16.50
CA THR A 159 2.31 12.07 -15.64
C THR A 159 2.15 11.78 -14.16
N LEU A 160 1.90 10.52 -13.80
CA LEU A 160 1.74 10.12 -12.42
C LEU A 160 3.05 9.58 -11.87
N ILE A 161 3.33 9.95 -10.64
CA ILE A 161 4.46 9.48 -9.85
C ILE A 161 3.97 8.63 -8.69
N GLN A 162 4.87 7.87 -8.08
CA GLN A 162 4.59 7.15 -6.84
C GLN A 162 4.23 8.12 -5.71
N PRO A 163 3.52 7.64 -4.65
CA PRO A 163 3.40 8.41 -3.43
C PRO A 163 4.77 8.87 -2.94
N THR A 164 4.84 10.10 -2.45
CA THR A 164 6.10 10.65 -1.92
C THR A 164 6.40 10.07 -0.54
N ASP A 165 7.66 10.11 -0.12
CA ASP A 165 8.07 9.70 1.22
C ASP A 165 7.33 10.49 2.30
N GLN A 166 7.09 11.79 2.06
CA GLN A 166 6.30 12.61 2.97
C GLN A 166 4.88 12.07 3.17
N MET A 167 4.21 11.67 2.09
CA MET A 167 2.88 11.02 2.20
C MET A 167 2.96 9.71 2.96
N GLY A 168 4.05 8.95 2.78
CA GLY A 168 4.33 7.73 3.53
C GLY A 168 4.51 8.01 5.03
N HIS A 169 5.25 9.06 5.39
CA HIS A 169 5.44 9.48 6.78
C HIS A 169 4.12 9.91 7.43
N GLU A 170 3.29 10.72 6.74
CA GLU A 170 1.97 11.13 7.23
C GLU A 170 1.07 9.93 7.55
N VAL A 171 1.11 8.89 6.72
CA VAL A 171 0.38 7.63 6.95
C VAL A 171 0.98 6.85 8.12
N ALA A 172 2.31 6.74 8.18
CA ALA A 172 3.00 6.04 9.25
C ALA A 172 2.68 6.68 10.61
N ASP A 173 2.75 8.00 10.72
CA ASP A 173 2.45 8.74 11.96
C ASP A 173 1.03 8.47 12.46
N LEU A 174 0.05 8.30 11.55
CA LEU A 174 -1.31 7.93 11.93
C LEU A 174 -1.45 6.50 12.44
N LEU A 175 -0.60 5.58 11.97
CA LEU A 175 -0.69 4.15 12.27
C LEU A 175 0.13 3.72 13.47
N ILE A 176 1.30 4.35 13.69
CA ILE A 176 2.19 4.03 14.82
C ILE A 176 1.69 4.62 16.15
N GLN A 177 0.81 5.62 16.11
CA GLN A 177 0.20 6.21 17.30
C GLN A 177 -1.20 5.60 17.56
N PRO A 178 -1.67 5.53 18.82
CA PRO A 178 -3.02 5.07 19.15
C PRO A 178 -4.05 6.13 18.75
N SER A 179 -4.19 6.38 17.45
CA SER A 179 -5.09 7.38 16.87
C SER A 179 -6.50 6.83 16.67
N ALA A 180 -7.50 7.72 16.63
CA ALA A 180 -8.86 7.33 16.29
C ALA A 180 -8.96 6.75 14.86
N ALA A 181 -8.16 7.26 13.92
CA ALA A 181 -8.07 6.72 12.55
C ALA A 181 -7.56 5.28 12.55
N ARG A 182 -6.48 5.00 13.30
CA ARG A 182 -5.96 3.63 13.48
C ARG A 182 -7.02 2.71 14.08
N SER A 183 -7.66 3.11 15.17
CA SER A 183 -8.69 2.30 15.85
C SER A 183 -9.85 1.95 14.91
N ARG A 184 -10.28 2.89 14.06
CA ARG A 184 -11.33 2.63 13.07
C ARG A 184 -10.86 1.73 11.94
N LEU A 185 -9.60 1.84 11.52
CA LEU A 185 -9.03 1.02 10.44
C LEU A 185 -8.92 -0.46 10.85
N ILE A 186 -8.51 -0.70 12.10
CA ILE A 186 -8.35 -2.05 12.65
C ILE A 186 -9.63 -2.59 13.32
N ALA A 187 -10.73 -1.84 13.29
CA ALA A 187 -11.99 -2.29 13.86
C ALA A 187 -12.45 -3.62 13.21
N GLY A 188 -12.66 -4.63 14.02
CA GLY A 188 -13.05 -5.97 13.57
C GLY A 188 -11.88 -6.94 13.31
N ILE A 189 -10.64 -6.50 13.45
CA ILE A 189 -9.47 -7.39 13.52
C ILE A 189 -9.43 -8.04 14.90
N TYR A 190 -8.99 -9.29 14.98
CA TYR A 190 -8.73 -9.96 16.24
C TYR A 190 -7.57 -9.27 16.98
N LEU A 191 -7.88 -8.65 18.11
CA LEU A 191 -6.93 -7.96 18.99
C LEU A 191 -7.25 -8.36 20.43
N PRO A 192 -6.68 -9.46 20.93
CA PRO A 192 -6.89 -9.90 22.30
C PRO A 192 -6.13 -9.00 23.29
N ASP A 193 -6.74 -8.76 24.44
CA ASP A 193 -6.10 -8.11 25.59
C ASP A 193 -5.37 -9.18 26.45
N ASP A 194 -4.46 -9.90 25.82
CA ASP A 194 -3.65 -10.98 26.44
C ASP A 194 -2.22 -10.92 25.90
N GLU A 195 -1.27 -10.60 26.77
CA GLU A 195 0.16 -10.53 26.43
C GLU A 195 0.78 -11.93 26.15
N ASN A 196 0.09 -13.03 26.43
CA ASN A 196 0.52 -14.37 26.05
C ASN A 196 0.14 -14.72 24.60
N ASP A 197 -0.86 -14.03 24.04
CA ASP A 197 -1.18 -14.13 22.62
C ASP A 197 -0.20 -13.27 21.80
N VAL A 198 0.23 -13.79 20.65
CA VAL A 198 1.22 -13.11 19.78
C VAL A 198 0.73 -11.72 19.33
N ILE A 199 -0.55 -11.61 18.96
CA ILE A 199 -1.13 -10.35 18.50
C ILE A 199 -1.34 -9.38 19.66
N GLY A 200 -1.81 -9.90 20.82
CA GLY A 200 -1.95 -9.11 22.03
C GLY A 200 -0.61 -8.56 22.52
N LYS A 201 0.45 -9.38 22.46
CA LYS A 201 1.83 -8.96 22.80
C LYS A 201 2.33 -7.83 21.87
N LEU A 202 2.08 -7.92 20.56
CA LEU A 202 2.46 -6.85 19.62
C LEU A 202 1.79 -5.52 19.97
N GLU A 203 0.50 -5.55 20.30
CA GLU A 203 -0.25 -4.35 20.69
C GLU A 203 0.24 -3.79 22.04
N ALA A 204 0.47 -4.66 23.02
CA ALA A 204 1.02 -4.28 24.33
C ALA A 204 2.42 -3.65 24.19
N ALA A 205 3.28 -4.21 23.33
CA ALA A 205 4.61 -3.68 23.06
C ALA A 205 4.53 -2.29 22.39
N MET A 206 3.64 -2.09 21.41
CA MET A 206 3.42 -0.80 20.79
C MET A 206 3.05 0.26 21.83
N HIS A 207 2.07 -0.02 22.69
CA HIS A 207 1.65 0.91 23.74
C HIS A 207 2.76 1.19 24.75
N ALA A 208 3.51 0.16 25.14
CA ALA A 208 4.62 0.32 26.08
C ALA A 208 5.75 1.19 25.50
N VAL A 209 6.11 0.99 24.25
CA VAL A 209 7.15 1.80 23.55
C VAL A 209 6.71 3.26 23.44
N ILE A 210 5.47 3.53 23.00
CA ILE A 210 4.94 4.89 22.91
C ILE A 210 4.95 5.57 24.28
N ALA A 211 4.56 4.87 25.33
CA ALA A 211 4.59 5.41 26.69
C ALA A 211 6.03 5.67 27.20
N ALA A 212 7.03 4.96 26.68
CA ALA A 212 8.43 5.16 27.01
C ALA A 212 9.10 6.32 26.23
N GLU A 213 8.56 6.76 25.09
CA GLU A 213 9.15 7.82 24.27
C GLU A 213 9.43 9.14 25.03
N PRO A 214 8.51 9.69 25.87
CA PRO A 214 8.79 10.88 26.65
C PRO A 214 9.95 10.70 27.62
N ILE A 215 10.09 9.48 28.20
CA ILE A 215 11.16 9.14 29.12
C ILE A 215 12.50 9.10 28.38
N GLU A 216 12.51 8.45 27.20
CA GLU A 216 13.69 8.45 26.33
C GLU A 216 14.11 9.85 25.91
N ALA A 217 13.15 10.73 25.63
CA ALA A 217 13.43 12.12 25.29
C ALA A 217 14.14 12.86 26.46
N LYS A 218 13.73 12.62 27.71
CA LYS A 218 14.41 13.20 28.90
C LYS A 218 15.87 12.74 29.01
N VAL A 219 16.11 11.43 28.86
CA VAL A 219 17.46 10.86 28.93
C VAL A 219 18.32 11.38 27.77
N ARG A 220 17.77 11.42 26.57
CA ARG A 220 18.46 11.98 25.37
C ARG A 220 18.82 13.46 25.54
N ALA A 221 17.92 14.26 26.12
CA ALA A 221 18.18 15.67 26.41
C ALA A 221 19.29 15.84 27.47
N ALA A 222 19.27 15.04 28.55
CA ALA A 222 20.30 15.06 29.58
C ALA A 222 21.69 14.65 29.03
N LYS A 223 21.72 13.64 28.16
CA LYS A 223 22.94 13.23 27.44
C LYS A 223 23.49 14.35 26.58
N LYS A 224 22.62 15.00 25.77
CA LYS A 224 23.02 16.11 24.93
C LYS A 224 23.56 17.31 25.73
N ALA A 225 23.05 17.50 26.94
CA ALA A 225 23.50 18.53 27.87
C ALA A 225 24.80 18.15 28.64
N GLY A 226 25.40 17.00 28.36
CA GLY A 226 26.62 16.52 29.03
C GLY A 226 26.41 16.09 30.49
N ARG A 227 25.15 15.91 30.94
CA ARG A 227 24.83 15.47 32.30
C ARG A 227 25.03 13.98 32.54
N LEU A 228 24.99 13.18 31.47
CA LEU A 228 25.22 11.74 31.50
C LEU A 228 26.55 11.45 30.82
N THR A 229 27.44 10.78 31.55
CA THR A 229 28.81 10.50 31.12
C THR A 229 29.06 9.03 30.82
N THR A 230 28.21 8.16 31.36
CA THR A 230 28.35 6.71 31.22
C THR A 230 28.08 6.25 29.82
N HIS A 231 28.90 5.31 29.32
CA HIS A 231 28.72 4.65 28.03
C HIS A 231 28.06 3.29 28.24
N GLY A 232 27.15 2.93 27.35
CA GLY A 232 26.35 1.69 27.43
C GLY A 232 24.90 1.96 27.79
N ALA A 233 23.98 1.23 27.13
CA ALA A 233 22.56 1.53 27.21
C ALA A 233 22.04 1.43 28.68
N GLU A 234 22.21 0.31 29.34
CA GLU A 234 21.66 0.10 30.69
C GLU A 234 22.32 0.99 31.73
N ALA A 235 23.66 1.08 31.74
CA ALA A 235 24.42 1.89 32.70
C ALA A 235 24.04 3.37 32.63
N GLN A 236 23.73 3.90 31.42
CA GLN A 236 23.30 5.27 31.22
C GLN A 236 21.90 5.54 31.82
N TRP A 237 21.01 4.58 31.81
CA TRP A 237 19.69 4.71 32.40
C TRP A 237 19.74 4.67 33.92
N ASP A 238 20.61 3.81 34.51
CA ASP A 238 20.85 3.79 35.94
C ASP A 238 21.52 5.09 36.42
N GLU A 239 22.43 5.68 35.64
CA GLU A 239 23.00 7.02 35.91
C GLU A 239 21.92 8.09 35.88
N ALA A 240 21.05 8.06 34.87
CA ALA A 240 19.94 9.00 34.75
C ALA A 240 18.96 8.97 35.92
N MET A 241 18.70 7.79 36.47
CA MET A 241 17.92 7.62 37.69
C MET A 241 18.68 8.20 38.92
N LYS A 242 19.94 7.87 39.10
CA LYS A 242 20.77 8.38 40.22
C LYS A 242 20.87 9.92 40.20
N LEU A 243 20.89 10.54 39.01
CA LEU A 243 20.94 11.99 38.85
C LEU A 243 19.54 12.65 38.82
N SER A 244 18.50 11.88 39.15
CA SER A 244 17.10 12.34 39.20
C SER A 244 16.62 12.96 37.89
N VAL A 245 17.17 12.51 36.76
CA VAL A 245 16.68 12.85 35.40
C VAL A 245 15.38 12.13 35.12
N ILE A 246 15.29 10.88 35.61
CA ILE A 246 14.09 10.02 35.56
C ILE A 246 13.81 9.44 36.94
N THR A 247 12.58 9.05 37.16
CA THR A 247 12.16 8.36 38.40
C THR A 247 12.37 6.86 38.31
N GLU A 248 12.29 6.15 39.44
CA GLU A 248 12.34 4.70 39.45
C GLU A 248 11.20 4.05 38.67
N THR A 249 10.00 4.66 38.75
CA THR A 249 8.82 4.22 37.98
C THR A 249 9.02 4.38 36.47
N GLU A 250 9.62 5.48 36.06
CA GLU A 250 9.97 5.71 34.63
C GLU A 250 11.03 4.73 34.15
N LEU A 251 12.02 4.40 34.97
CA LEU A 251 13.02 3.37 34.64
C LEU A 251 12.37 2.01 34.47
N ALA A 252 11.47 1.62 35.38
CA ALA A 252 10.76 0.34 35.31
C ALA A 252 9.86 0.29 34.04
N GLN A 253 9.18 1.38 33.71
CA GLN A 253 8.37 1.49 32.51
C GLN A 253 9.21 1.34 31.23
N TRP A 254 10.34 2.00 31.16
CA TRP A 254 11.26 1.84 30.05
C TRP A 254 11.80 0.40 29.92
N LYS A 255 12.21 -0.22 31.06
CA LYS A 255 12.68 -1.61 31.06
C LYS A 255 11.62 -2.57 30.54
N ARG A 256 10.35 -2.39 30.94
CA ARG A 256 9.22 -3.19 30.42
C ARG A 256 9.07 -3.00 28.91
N ALA A 257 9.09 -1.76 28.43
CA ALA A 257 8.97 -1.47 27.00
C ALA A 257 10.10 -2.14 26.20
N ARG A 258 11.34 -2.10 26.71
CA ARG A 258 12.48 -2.75 26.07
C ARG A 258 12.38 -4.28 26.08
N ALA A 259 11.91 -4.87 27.17
CA ALA A 259 11.70 -6.31 27.25
C ALA A 259 10.65 -6.78 26.22
N LEU A 260 9.49 -6.12 26.16
CA LEU A 260 8.47 -6.42 25.17
C LEU A 260 8.96 -6.21 23.73
N GLN A 261 9.65 -5.09 23.48
CA GLN A 261 10.25 -4.82 22.18
C GLN A 261 11.24 -5.90 21.77
N HIS A 262 12.12 -6.32 22.67
CA HIS A 262 13.09 -7.38 22.43
C HIS A 262 12.38 -8.69 22.08
N ASP A 263 11.37 -9.08 22.86
CA ASP A 263 10.64 -10.33 22.66
C ASP A 263 9.92 -10.40 21.30
N ILE A 264 9.34 -9.28 20.84
CA ILE A 264 8.63 -9.25 19.54
C ILE A 264 9.54 -9.17 18.32
N ILE A 265 10.79 -8.65 18.45
CA ILE A 265 11.73 -8.56 17.33
C ILE A 265 12.63 -9.79 17.21
N MET A 266 12.68 -10.63 18.27
CA MET A 266 13.40 -11.89 18.21
C MET A 266 12.72 -12.84 17.24
N VAL A 267 13.51 -13.34 16.31
CA VAL A 267 13.14 -14.41 15.39
C VAL A 267 13.83 -15.71 15.83
N ASP A 268 13.62 -16.77 15.08
CA ASP A 268 14.27 -18.05 15.35
C ASP A 268 15.77 -17.89 15.55
N ASP A 269 16.28 -18.43 16.65
CA ASP A 269 17.71 -18.50 16.94
C ASP A 269 18.24 -19.84 16.45
N PHE A 270 19.14 -19.79 15.49
CA PHE A 270 19.75 -20.96 14.90
C PHE A 270 21.18 -21.14 15.44
N ASP A 271 21.50 -22.38 15.83
CA ASP A 271 22.87 -22.75 16.13
C ASP A 271 23.80 -22.38 14.96
N LEU A 272 24.98 -21.84 15.30
CA LEU A 272 26.04 -21.50 14.32
C LEU A 272 26.40 -22.65 13.37
N HIS A 273 26.16 -23.88 13.80
CA HIS A 273 26.44 -25.08 13.02
C HIS A 273 25.21 -25.70 12.33
N PHE A 274 24.08 -25.03 12.38
CA PHE A 274 22.85 -25.41 11.64
C PHE A 274 22.41 -26.87 11.91
N GLY A 275 22.36 -27.25 13.20
CA GLY A 275 21.96 -28.59 13.60
C GLY A 275 22.96 -29.72 13.34
N LYS A 276 24.13 -29.42 12.85
CA LYS A 276 25.25 -30.38 12.92
C LYS A 276 25.66 -30.48 14.37
N GLN A 277 25.44 -31.64 15.00
CA GLN A 277 26.06 -31.95 16.25
C GLN A 277 27.60 -31.91 16.06
N VAL A 278 28.19 -30.77 16.36
CA VAL A 278 29.64 -30.69 16.49
C VAL A 278 29.92 -31.46 17.76
N ALA A 279 30.60 -32.60 17.62
CA ALA A 279 31.09 -33.34 18.76
C ALA A 279 31.79 -32.35 19.71
N ALA A 280 31.39 -32.35 20.99
CA ALA A 280 31.98 -31.46 21.97
C ALA A 280 33.52 -31.51 21.84
N PRO A 281 34.18 -30.36 21.81
CA PRO A 281 35.64 -30.35 21.68
C PRO A 281 36.28 -31.20 22.79
N ALA A 282 37.37 -31.87 22.44
CA ALA A 282 38.01 -32.87 23.30
C ALA A 282 38.29 -32.40 24.74
N TRP A 283 38.44 -31.09 24.96
CA TRP A 283 38.64 -30.52 26.31
C TRP A 283 37.36 -30.54 27.16
N GLN A 284 36.13 -30.41 26.55
CA GLN A 284 34.88 -30.56 27.31
C GLN A 284 34.55 -32.01 27.64
N GLN A 285 35.06 -32.97 26.86
CA GLN A 285 34.91 -34.38 27.13
C GLN A 285 35.87 -34.86 28.23
N ALA A 286 37.00 -34.18 28.44
CA ALA A 286 37.95 -34.46 29.51
C ALA A 286 37.46 -33.95 30.89
N GLU A 287 36.80 -32.79 30.95
CA GLU A 287 36.18 -32.26 32.20
C GLU A 287 34.96 -33.06 32.70
N ALA A 288 34.29 -33.79 31.82
CA ALA A 288 33.15 -34.64 32.19
C ALA A 288 33.56 -36.05 32.66
N ALA A 289 34.86 -36.39 32.59
CA ALA A 289 35.40 -37.69 32.94
C ALA A 289 36.24 -37.68 34.25
N GLU A 290 36.41 -36.52 34.90
CA GLU A 290 36.91 -36.35 36.27
C GLU A 290 35.75 -36.15 37.27
#